data_bae36517a4c91574d8e2138fc5c6d403
#
_entry.id   bae36517a4c91574d8e2138fc5c6d403
#
_cell.length_a   1.000
_cell.length_b   1.000
_cell.length_c   1.000
_cell.angle_alpha   90.00
_cell.angle_beta   90.00
_cell.angle_gamma   90.00
#
_symmetry.space_group_name_H-M   'P 1'
#
loop_
_entity.id
_entity.type
_entity.pdbx_description
1 polymer ?
#
loop_
_entity_poly.entity_id
_entity_poly.type
_entity_poly.pdbx_seq_one_letter_code
_entity_poly.pdbx_strand_id
1 'polypeptide(L)'
;MTGRVLARRAVPAALATAAVVALLANVRSRPPVIPAPLVTPPEPEVRRVSTRPATASGPARTGTGRIVTTPFSVIQVRVTLTGKQLTRVETVELSGTGARTQAINAHAEPILREEALKAGSAKIDVVSGATYTSESYRDSLQSAIDRARG
;
A
#
# COMPACT_ATOMS: atom_id res chain seq x y z
N MET A 1 -13.40 -32.52 62.39
CA MET A 1 -14.84 -32.55 62.21
C MET A 1 -15.16 -31.92 60.89
N THR A 2 -15.70 -32.75 60.01
CA THR A 2 -16.69 -32.42 58.96
C THR A 2 -16.25 -31.44 57.88
N GLY A 3 -15.91 -31.76 56.65
CA GLY A 3 -16.51 -32.67 55.71
C GLY A 3 -17.46 -31.91 54.78
N ARG A 4 -17.26 -32.03 53.46
CA ARG A 4 -18.27 -31.86 52.42
C ARG A 4 -17.84 -30.88 51.35
N VAL A 5 -17.81 -31.19 50.15
CA VAL A 5 -18.31 -32.19 49.20
C VAL A 5 -18.12 -31.51 47.82
N LEU A 6 -17.47 -32.25 46.94
CA LEU A 6 -17.43 -31.99 45.49
C LEU A 6 -18.83 -31.79 44.92
N ALA A 7 -19.00 -30.77 44.13
CA ALA A 7 -20.03 -30.76 43.09
C ALA A 7 -19.39 -30.58 41.72
N ARG A 8 -19.10 -31.72 41.10
CA ARG A 8 -18.88 -31.85 39.67
C ARG A 8 -20.15 -31.42 38.95
N ARG A 9 -20.11 -30.32 38.22
CA ARG A 9 -21.11 -30.05 37.19
C ARG A 9 -20.54 -30.48 35.85
N ALA A 10 -21.00 -31.62 35.41
CA ALA A 10 -20.88 -32.08 34.03
C ALA A 10 -21.66 -31.12 33.13
N VAL A 11 -20.98 -30.55 32.15
CA VAL A 11 -21.60 -29.85 31.04
C VAL A 11 -21.79 -30.89 29.92
N PRO A 12 -22.99 -31.10 29.41
CA PRO A 12 -23.20 -32.05 28.30
C PRO A 12 -22.66 -31.51 27.01
N ALA A 13 -21.75 -32.26 26.42
CA ALA A 13 -21.34 -32.13 25.04
C ALA A 13 -22.45 -32.60 24.10
N ALA A 14 -23.25 -31.69 23.61
CA ALA A 14 -24.18 -32.00 22.51
C ALA A 14 -24.66 -30.69 21.87
N LEU A 15 -23.95 -30.15 20.90
CA LEU A 15 -24.47 -29.25 19.85
C LEU A 15 -23.31 -28.87 18.88
N ALA A 16 -22.78 -29.85 18.18
CA ALA A 16 -21.79 -29.57 17.13
C ALA A 16 -21.92 -30.51 15.92
N THR A 17 -23.16 -30.84 15.49
CA THR A 17 -23.34 -31.67 14.31
C THR A 17 -24.37 -31.18 13.30
N ALA A 18 -24.85 -29.96 13.41
CA ALA A 18 -25.84 -29.42 12.45
C ALA A 18 -25.29 -28.45 11.39
N ALA A 19 -24.03 -28.08 11.43
CA ALA A 19 -23.46 -27.08 10.50
C ALA A 19 -22.73 -27.66 9.27
N VAL A 20 -22.52 -28.96 9.19
CA VAL A 20 -21.76 -29.57 8.07
C VAL A 20 -22.67 -30.05 6.93
N VAL A 21 -23.96 -30.23 7.14
CA VAL A 21 -24.87 -30.70 6.10
C VAL A 21 -25.39 -29.58 5.18
N ALA A 22 -25.35 -28.32 5.59
CA ALA A 22 -25.82 -27.21 4.77
C ALA A 22 -24.81 -26.75 3.69
N LEU A 23 -23.53 -27.13 3.78
CA LEU A 23 -22.51 -26.73 2.82
C LEU A 23 -22.40 -27.63 1.58
N LEU A 24 -23.02 -28.82 1.60
CA LEU A 24 -22.95 -29.77 0.50
C LEU A 24 -24.12 -29.67 -0.49
N ALA A 25 -25.14 -28.85 -0.20
CA ALA A 25 -26.29 -28.67 -1.08
C ALA A 25 -26.13 -27.57 -2.15
N ASN A 26 -25.07 -26.79 -2.10
CA ASN A 26 -24.87 -25.65 -3.01
C ASN A 26 -23.88 -25.93 -4.17
N VAL A 27 -23.50 -27.21 -4.38
CA VAL A 27 -22.56 -27.61 -5.45
C VAL A 27 -23.25 -28.18 -6.70
N ARG A 28 -24.58 -28.24 -6.71
CA ARG A 28 -25.32 -28.93 -7.80
C ARG A 28 -26.18 -28.00 -8.66
N SER A 29 -25.65 -26.87 -9.09
CA SER A 29 -26.30 -26.11 -10.18
C SER A 29 -25.28 -25.40 -11.04
N ARG A 30 -24.40 -26.16 -11.71
CA ARG A 30 -23.71 -25.65 -12.88
C ARG A 30 -24.61 -25.98 -14.09
N PRO A 31 -25.10 -24.98 -14.83
CA PRO A 31 -25.73 -25.19 -16.11
C PRO A 31 -24.71 -25.79 -17.11
N PRO A 32 -25.17 -26.67 -18.06
CA PRO A 32 -24.28 -27.24 -19.05
C PRO A 32 -23.66 -26.16 -19.92
N VAL A 33 -22.33 -26.16 -20.00
CA VAL A 33 -21.56 -25.32 -20.92
C VAL A 33 -21.82 -25.86 -22.31
N ILE A 34 -22.59 -25.11 -23.12
CA ILE A 34 -22.70 -25.33 -24.55
C ILE A 34 -21.36 -24.89 -25.16
N PRO A 35 -20.65 -25.73 -25.92
CA PRO A 35 -19.45 -25.29 -26.61
C PRO A 35 -19.85 -24.29 -27.70
N ALA A 36 -19.53 -23.02 -27.47
CA ALA A 36 -19.62 -21.98 -28.48
C ALA A 36 -18.52 -22.20 -29.53
N PRO A 37 -18.79 -21.89 -30.83
CA PRO A 37 -17.82 -22.08 -31.90
C PRO A 37 -16.57 -21.24 -31.64
N LEU A 38 -15.41 -21.78 -32.06
CA LEU A 38 -14.10 -21.15 -32.02
C LEU A 38 -14.16 -19.78 -32.71
N VAL A 39 -14.41 -18.75 -31.95
CA VAL A 39 -14.08 -17.39 -32.34
C VAL A 39 -12.66 -17.16 -31.84
N THR A 40 -11.75 -17.07 -32.78
CA THR A 40 -10.37 -16.62 -32.54
C THR A 40 -10.42 -15.39 -31.66
N PRO A 41 -9.80 -15.38 -30.47
CA PRO A 41 -9.76 -14.19 -29.66
C PRO A 41 -9.00 -13.11 -30.47
N PRO A 42 -9.52 -11.90 -30.63
CA PRO A 42 -8.67 -10.80 -31.02
C PRO A 42 -7.60 -10.68 -29.93
N GLU A 43 -6.36 -10.66 -30.40
CA GLU A 43 -5.17 -10.31 -29.63
C GLU A 43 -5.53 -9.20 -28.64
N PRO A 44 -5.20 -9.32 -27.34
CA PRO A 44 -5.48 -8.24 -26.42
C PRO A 44 -4.65 -7.04 -26.85
N GLU A 45 -5.27 -6.15 -27.63
CA GLU A 45 -4.80 -4.77 -27.64
C GLU A 45 -4.70 -4.36 -26.17
N VAL A 46 -3.47 -4.36 -25.68
CA VAL A 46 -3.12 -3.70 -24.43
C VAL A 46 -3.51 -2.25 -24.65
N ARG A 47 -4.80 -1.98 -24.45
CA ARG A 47 -5.30 -0.63 -24.28
C ARG A 47 -4.57 -0.11 -23.04
N ARG A 48 -3.39 0.47 -23.31
CA ARG A 48 -2.71 1.31 -22.32
C ARG A 48 -3.76 2.35 -21.93
N VAL A 49 -4.43 2.07 -20.82
CA VAL A 49 -5.19 3.09 -20.13
C VAL A 49 -4.13 4.09 -19.65
N SER A 50 -3.77 4.98 -20.59
CA SER A 50 -3.14 6.23 -20.23
C SER A 50 -4.18 6.97 -19.42
N THR A 51 -4.21 6.71 -18.12
CA THR A 51 -4.77 7.66 -17.17
C THR A 51 -3.83 8.87 -17.23
N ARG A 52 -4.08 9.70 -18.22
CA ARG A 52 -3.44 10.99 -18.39
C ARG A 52 -4.05 11.91 -17.34
N PRO A 53 -3.35 12.20 -16.23
CA PRO A 53 -3.75 13.31 -15.40
C PRO A 53 -3.48 14.57 -16.22
N ALA A 54 -4.44 15.47 -16.19
CA ALA A 54 -4.51 16.67 -16.99
C ALA A 54 -3.25 17.53 -16.92
N THR A 55 -2.78 17.93 -18.13
CA THR A 55 -2.08 19.20 -18.42
C THR A 55 -0.82 19.58 -17.64
N ALA A 56 0.15 18.67 -17.47
CA ALA A 56 1.52 19.10 -17.33
C ALA A 56 2.17 19.08 -18.72
N SER A 57 2.27 20.24 -19.38
CA SER A 57 2.95 20.37 -20.67
C SER A 57 4.43 20.65 -20.43
N GLY A 58 5.31 19.78 -20.93
CA GLY A 58 6.74 19.96 -20.83
C GLY A 58 7.50 18.62 -20.84
N PRO A 59 8.83 18.64 -21.02
CA PRO A 59 9.64 17.44 -20.92
C PRO A 59 9.57 16.85 -19.51
N ALA A 60 9.42 15.52 -19.43
CA ALA A 60 9.50 14.83 -18.16
C ALA A 60 10.95 14.70 -17.71
N ARG A 61 11.26 15.10 -16.49
CA ARG A 61 12.58 14.99 -15.85
C ARG A 61 12.45 14.21 -14.57
N THR A 62 13.35 13.26 -14.34
CA THR A 62 13.36 12.45 -13.14
C THR A 62 14.58 12.76 -12.31
N GLY A 63 14.38 12.95 -11.01
CA GLY A 63 15.45 13.12 -10.03
C GLY A 63 15.32 12.09 -8.92
N THR A 64 16.42 11.45 -8.54
CA THR A 64 16.49 10.57 -7.37
C THR A 64 17.16 11.31 -6.23
N GLY A 65 16.50 11.41 -5.09
CA GLY A 65 16.99 12.08 -3.91
C GLY A 65 18.21 11.40 -3.29
N ARG A 66 18.82 12.09 -2.34
CA ARG A 66 19.85 11.48 -1.50
C ARG A 66 19.25 10.40 -0.62
N ILE A 67 20.05 9.42 -0.28
CA ILE A 67 19.71 8.46 0.79
C ILE A 67 19.84 9.20 2.11
N VAL A 68 18.78 9.17 2.92
CA VAL A 68 18.77 9.71 4.28
C VAL A 68 18.74 8.55 5.26
N THR A 69 19.80 8.43 6.05
CA THR A 69 19.92 7.37 7.05
C THR A 69 19.73 7.97 8.44
N THR A 70 18.82 7.38 9.20
CA THR A 70 18.59 7.68 10.62
C THR A 70 18.87 6.43 11.46
N PRO A 71 18.93 6.52 12.79
CA PRO A 71 19.06 5.34 13.65
C PRO A 71 17.92 4.32 13.49
N PHE A 72 16.79 4.73 12.91
CA PHE A 72 15.58 3.93 12.83
C PHE A 72 15.22 3.49 11.40
N SER A 73 15.62 4.25 10.38
CA SER A 73 15.22 3.97 9.00
C SER A 73 16.19 4.55 7.97
N VAL A 74 16.14 3.96 6.76
CA VAL A 74 16.79 4.49 5.57
C VAL A 74 15.71 4.86 4.56
N ILE A 75 15.77 6.08 4.03
CA ILE A 75 14.75 6.61 3.13
C ILE A 75 15.40 7.20 1.88
N GLN A 76 14.87 6.84 0.71
CA GLN A 76 15.21 7.46 -0.56
C GLN A 76 13.97 7.66 -1.42
N VAL A 77 13.79 8.85 -1.97
CA VAL A 77 12.66 9.24 -2.79
C VAL A 77 13.11 9.57 -4.21
N ARG A 78 12.31 9.21 -5.19
CA ARG A 78 12.46 9.62 -6.59
C ARG A 78 11.26 10.44 -7.01
N VAL A 79 11.48 11.46 -7.81
CA VAL A 79 10.41 12.30 -8.35
C VAL A 79 10.46 12.38 -9.86
N THR A 80 9.31 12.64 -10.47
CA THR A 80 9.20 13.04 -11.86
C THR A 80 8.55 14.40 -11.94
N LEU A 81 9.20 15.34 -12.59
CA LEU A 81 8.68 16.66 -12.94
C LEU A 81 8.26 16.64 -14.40
N THR A 82 7.12 17.24 -14.72
CA THR A 82 6.75 17.57 -16.10
C THR A 82 6.70 19.08 -16.23
N GLY A 83 7.65 19.63 -16.98
CA GLY A 83 7.94 21.07 -16.91
C GLY A 83 8.42 21.48 -15.51
N LYS A 84 7.62 22.29 -14.81
CA LYS A 84 7.90 22.72 -13.43
C LYS A 84 7.05 22.00 -12.38
N GLN A 85 6.12 21.17 -12.80
CA GLN A 85 5.15 20.53 -11.92
C GLN A 85 5.62 19.16 -11.47
N LEU A 86 5.47 18.88 -10.19
CA LEU A 86 5.70 17.54 -9.62
C LEU A 86 4.52 16.63 -10.00
N THR A 87 4.78 15.65 -10.85
CA THR A 87 3.73 14.76 -11.38
C THR A 87 3.78 13.35 -10.80
N ARG A 88 4.92 12.96 -10.23
CA ARG A 88 5.08 11.65 -9.61
C ARG A 88 6.09 11.70 -8.49
N VAL A 89 5.79 10.98 -7.43
CA VAL A 89 6.68 10.73 -6.29
C VAL A 89 6.68 9.24 -6.02
N GLU A 90 7.86 8.65 -5.94
CA GLU A 90 8.06 7.23 -5.67
C GLU A 90 9.07 7.07 -4.54
N THR A 91 8.76 6.21 -3.60
CA THR A 91 9.70 5.83 -2.56
C THR A 91 10.56 4.68 -3.07
N VAL A 92 11.85 4.92 -3.26
CA VAL A 92 12.82 3.95 -3.79
C VAL A 92 13.32 3.04 -2.69
N GLU A 93 13.56 3.62 -1.52
CA GLU A 93 14.00 2.90 -0.33
C GLU A 93 13.21 3.42 0.87
N LEU A 94 12.69 2.50 1.66
CA LEU A 94 11.99 2.77 2.91
C LEU A 94 12.15 1.55 3.82
N SER A 95 13.30 1.43 4.42
CA SER A 95 13.58 0.38 5.41
C SER A 95 13.47 0.93 6.82
N GLY A 96 13.15 0.08 7.77
CA GLY A 96 13.02 0.44 9.19
C GLY A 96 13.56 -0.66 10.10
N THR A 97 14.17 -0.26 11.21
CA THR A 97 14.65 -1.19 12.22
C THR A 97 13.50 -1.66 13.11
N GLY A 98 13.14 -2.94 12.97
CA GLY A 98 12.09 -3.57 13.76
C GLY A 98 10.65 -3.28 13.28
N ALA A 99 9.71 -4.13 13.72
CA ALA A 99 8.32 -4.13 13.26
C ALA A 99 7.58 -2.81 13.53
N ARG A 100 7.87 -2.15 14.65
CA ARG A 100 7.23 -0.88 15.00
C ARG A 100 7.59 0.22 14.00
N THR A 101 8.86 0.38 13.66
CA THR A 101 9.30 1.39 12.69
C THR A 101 8.75 1.08 11.31
N GLN A 102 8.72 -0.19 10.91
CA GLN A 102 8.12 -0.59 9.64
C GLN A 102 6.63 -0.22 9.57
N ALA A 103 5.86 -0.45 10.64
CA ALA A 103 4.45 -0.06 10.71
C ALA A 103 4.25 1.46 10.63
N ILE A 104 5.10 2.24 11.33
CA ILE A 104 5.07 3.72 11.25
C ILE A 104 5.37 4.18 9.83
N ASN A 105 6.40 3.64 9.20
CA ASN A 105 6.79 3.98 7.83
C ASN A 105 5.69 3.65 6.83
N ALA A 106 5.08 2.47 6.93
CA ALA A 106 4.00 2.03 6.05
C ALA A 106 2.74 2.91 6.17
N HIS A 107 2.50 3.48 7.37
CA HIS A 107 1.41 4.42 7.59
C HIS A 107 1.74 5.82 7.06
N ALA A 108 2.93 6.31 7.30
CA ALA A 108 3.32 7.68 6.98
C ALA A 108 3.59 7.89 5.47
N GLU A 109 4.16 6.90 4.79
CA GLU A 109 4.57 7.02 3.38
C GLU A 109 3.46 7.48 2.45
N PRO A 110 2.26 6.85 2.40
CA PRO A 110 1.22 7.26 1.49
C PRO A 110 0.73 8.70 1.76
N ILE A 111 0.70 9.11 3.02
CA ILE A 111 0.29 10.47 3.42
C ILE A 111 1.31 11.49 2.91
N LEU A 112 2.60 11.27 3.18
CA LEU A 112 3.68 12.15 2.76
C LEU A 112 3.76 12.28 1.24
N ARG A 113 3.53 11.19 0.52
CA ARG A 113 3.51 11.17 -0.95
C ARG A 113 2.34 11.98 -1.52
N GLU A 114 1.14 11.83 -0.95
CA GLU A 114 -0.02 12.61 -1.37
C GLU A 114 0.17 14.10 -1.10
N GLU A 115 0.68 14.47 0.06
CA GLU A 115 0.97 15.85 0.41
C GLU A 115 2.02 16.46 -0.52
N ALA A 116 3.08 15.72 -0.85
CA ALA A 116 4.11 16.16 -1.77
C ALA A 116 3.54 16.46 -3.16
N LEU A 117 2.64 15.60 -3.66
CA LEU A 117 1.96 15.80 -4.94
C LEU A 117 1.01 17.00 -4.91
N LYS A 118 0.26 17.19 -3.82
CA LYS A 118 -0.63 18.35 -3.62
C LYS A 118 0.15 19.65 -3.52
N ALA A 119 1.23 19.66 -2.72
CA ALA A 119 2.07 20.84 -2.53
C ALA A 119 2.95 21.14 -3.75
N GLY A 120 3.20 20.17 -4.64
CA GLY A 120 4.13 20.30 -5.76
C GLY A 120 5.58 20.59 -5.33
N SER A 121 5.93 20.27 -4.08
CA SER A 121 7.19 20.63 -3.44
C SER A 121 7.50 19.74 -2.23
N ALA A 122 8.68 19.92 -1.64
CA ALA A 122 9.04 19.25 -0.38
C ALA A 122 8.51 19.96 0.88
N LYS A 123 7.69 21.00 0.74
CA LYS A 123 7.03 21.67 1.88
C LYS A 123 5.76 20.90 2.25
N ILE A 124 5.95 19.83 2.98
CA ILE A 124 4.89 18.93 3.46
C ILE A 124 4.90 18.92 4.98
N ASP A 125 3.77 18.59 5.59
CA ASP A 125 3.63 18.52 7.03
C ASP A 125 4.23 17.23 7.61
N VAL A 126 4.45 17.24 8.91
CA VAL A 126 4.94 16.09 9.65
C VAL A 126 3.76 15.21 10.05
N VAL A 127 3.82 13.93 9.71
CA VAL A 127 2.81 12.95 10.14
C VAL A 127 2.99 12.66 11.64
N SER A 128 1.90 12.81 12.39
CA SER A 128 1.92 12.58 13.84
C SER A 128 2.39 11.17 14.17
N GLY A 129 3.36 11.07 15.09
CA GLY A 129 3.98 9.80 15.46
C GLY A 129 5.05 9.29 14.48
N ALA A 130 5.31 10.00 13.37
CA ALA A 130 6.30 9.63 12.36
C ALA A 130 7.29 10.77 12.04
N THR A 131 7.70 11.54 13.04
CA THR A 131 8.54 12.75 12.86
C THR A 131 9.83 12.44 12.10
N TYR A 132 10.61 11.47 12.56
CA TYR A 132 11.87 11.09 11.89
C TYR A 132 11.66 10.64 10.44
N THR A 133 10.61 9.87 10.18
CA THR A 133 10.25 9.43 8.83
C THR A 133 9.88 10.61 7.95
N SER A 134 9.06 11.53 8.47
CA SER A 134 8.60 12.72 7.74
C SER A 134 9.74 13.68 7.39
N GLU A 135 10.63 13.96 8.33
CA GLU A 135 11.81 14.82 8.13
C GLU A 135 12.77 14.22 7.09
N SER A 136 13.08 12.92 7.24
CA SER A 136 13.95 12.22 6.30
C SER A 136 13.36 12.14 4.91
N TYR A 137 12.03 11.96 4.82
CA TYR A 137 11.30 11.95 3.56
C TYR A 137 11.39 13.31 2.87
N ARG A 138 11.16 14.42 3.61
CA ARG A 138 11.27 15.79 3.10
C ARG A 138 12.67 16.10 2.58
N ASP A 139 13.69 15.69 3.29
CA ASP A 139 15.09 15.89 2.93
C ASP A 139 15.45 15.17 1.64
N SER A 140 15.06 13.90 1.52
CA SER A 140 15.26 13.12 0.29
C SER A 140 14.44 13.68 -0.87
N LEU A 141 13.19 14.05 -0.63
CA LEU A 141 12.27 14.64 -1.60
C LEU A 141 12.81 15.98 -2.15
N GLN A 142 13.30 16.87 -1.29
CA GLN A 142 13.91 18.13 -1.71
C GLN A 142 15.11 17.89 -2.62
N SER A 143 16.01 17.00 -2.22
CA SER A 143 17.17 16.62 -3.02
C SER A 143 16.77 16.01 -4.38
N ALA A 144 15.69 15.23 -4.43
CA ALA A 144 15.16 14.66 -5.66
C ALA A 144 14.63 15.73 -6.61
N ILE A 145 13.87 16.68 -6.07
CA ILE A 145 13.31 17.82 -6.83
C ILE A 145 14.44 18.69 -7.40
N ASP A 146 15.47 18.99 -6.59
CA ASP A 146 16.61 19.81 -7.02
C ASP A 146 17.36 19.15 -8.18
N ARG A 147 17.60 17.85 -8.09
CA ARG A 147 18.23 17.08 -9.19
C ARG A 147 17.37 16.96 -10.44
N ALA A 148 16.05 16.94 -10.30
CA ALA A 148 15.15 16.90 -11.44
C ALA A 148 15.04 18.27 -12.16
N ARG A 149 15.34 19.37 -11.43
CA ARG A 149 15.37 20.72 -12.00
C ARG A 149 16.68 21.05 -12.73
N GLY A 150 17.77 20.34 -12.41
CA GLY A 150 19.10 20.45 -13.01
C GLY A 150 19.90 21.45 -12.32
#